data_9e03d84d12bcc6b7f896e8dcecdd1570
#
_entry.id   9e03d84d12bcc6b7f896e8dcecdd1570
#
_cell.length_a   1.000
_cell.length_b   1.000
_cell.length_c   1.000
_cell.angle_alpha   90.00
_cell.angle_beta   90.00
_cell.angle_gamma   90.00
#
_symmetry.space_group_name_H-M   'P 1'
#
loop_
_entity.id
_entity.type
_entity.pdbx_description
1 polymer ?
#
loop_
_entity_poly.entity_id
_entity_poly.type
_entity_poly.pdbx_seq_one_letter_code
_entity_poly.pdbx_strand_id
1 'polypeptide(L)'
;MNKNLGYYSVGKTIFFSKVEACVFATNLYKRLKSIYNIDPKSLVRWHFNNDIFEKYDWKVESDKTLDNLYDERAKKLRHKYDYIMICYSGGADSHNMLMSFLRQGLFVDEIVVTHMHDIAKNYTIVDTNNLESQHFYEAEYQLQILPRLREVSAMSPKTRITVLDTSNSIKDFFSLAKDESWIFKVREELNPVDASRFDLLKFAKIERNLDNNKKIAVILGIDKIKLSIDKNTNECKIYFTDRITNQIPISEHIKDYTNTYIEFFYWSADACELLCKQGHVVKKWLENNPFMQQFFYDKPNLLKDNRYITDRVLRSVLYTTWIKEWFQSEKCQLDWHAEYDTWFFNHFKNTTEYSLWLTGINYVTNSCAPYVQYHLNNKNKPDGLIRWKNYYSIGFLYNRPLEPKNMLEETKILEISERDIETMLSV
;
A
#
# COMPACT_ATOMS: atom_id res chain seq x y z
N MET A 1 -19.61 11.59 -2.32
CA MET A 1 -18.13 11.71 -2.25
C MET A 1 -17.61 10.98 -1.01
N ASN A 2 -16.79 9.97 -1.20
CA ASN A 2 -16.29 9.13 -0.10
C ASN A 2 -14.98 9.69 0.48
N LYS A 3 -15.08 10.66 1.38
CA LYS A 3 -13.91 11.29 2.01
C LYS A 3 -13.12 10.35 2.92
N ASN A 4 -13.71 9.24 3.34
CA ASN A 4 -13.05 8.24 4.21
C ASN A 4 -11.93 7.48 3.49
N LEU A 5 -11.86 7.58 2.16
CA LEU A 5 -10.77 7.03 1.34
C LEU A 5 -9.57 7.98 1.23
N GLY A 6 -9.59 9.11 1.91
CA GLY A 6 -8.57 10.15 1.85
C GLY A 6 -8.81 11.15 0.70
N TYR A 7 -8.35 12.37 0.90
CA TYR A 7 -8.41 13.45 -0.09
C TYR A 7 -7.28 14.45 0.15
N TYR A 8 -7.07 15.33 -0.82
CA TYR A 8 -6.09 16.41 -0.70
C TYR A 8 -6.79 17.76 -0.60
N SER A 9 -6.12 18.74 0.02
CA SER A 9 -6.56 20.14 -0.03
C SER A 9 -5.39 21.08 -0.33
N VAL A 10 -5.74 22.18 -1.00
CA VAL A 10 -4.88 23.37 -1.15
C VAL A 10 -5.71 24.55 -0.70
N GLY A 11 -5.40 25.10 0.46
CA GLY A 11 -6.28 26.02 1.14
C GLY A 11 -7.64 25.37 1.43
N LYS A 12 -8.72 25.97 0.91
CA LYS A 12 -10.10 25.47 1.07
C LYS A 12 -10.56 24.54 -0.07
N THR A 13 -9.76 24.43 -1.13
CA THR A 13 -10.12 23.61 -2.31
C THR A 13 -9.76 22.14 -2.07
N ILE A 14 -10.70 21.25 -2.34
CA ILE A 14 -10.58 19.79 -2.13
C ILE A 14 -10.32 19.12 -3.49
N PHE A 15 -9.41 18.14 -3.48
CA PHE A 15 -9.04 17.32 -4.62
C PHE A 15 -9.02 15.84 -4.22
N PHE A 16 -9.45 14.96 -5.11
CA PHE A 16 -9.27 13.51 -4.95
C PHE A 16 -8.05 12.99 -5.73
N SER A 17 -7.57 13.76 -6.70
CA SER A 17 -6.32 13.51 -7.39
C SER A 17 -5.20 14.34 -6.76
N LYS A 18 -4.12 13.67 -6.36
CA LYS A 18 -2.90 14.37 -5.91
C LYS A 18 -2.28 15.20 -7.03
N VAL A 19 -2.33 14.68 -8.27
CA VAL A 19 -1.81 15.38 -9.43
C VAL A 19 -2.53 16.72 -9.61
N GLU A 20 -3.86 16.74 -9.55
CA GLU A 20 -4.63 17.98 -9.62
C GLU A 20 -4.27 18.95 -8.48
N ALA A 21 -4.17 18.44 -7.25
CA ALA A 21 -3.76 19.23 -6.10
C ALA A 21 -2.37 19.85 -6.30
N CYS A 22 -1.40 19.06 -6.80
CA CYS A 22 -0.04 19.52 -7.05
C CYS A 22 0.04 20.55 -8.20
N VAL A 23 -0.73 20.36 -9.27
CA VAL A 23 -0.82 21.34 -10.37
C VAL A 23 -1.40 22.66 -9.86
N PHE A 24 -2.49 22.62 -9.11
CA PHE A 24 -3.10 23.78 -8.50
C PHE A 24 -2.15 24.49 -7.54
N ALA A 25 -1.49 23.75 -6.65
CA ALA A 25 -0.51 24.27 -5.69
C ALA A 25 0.71 24.88 -6.38
N THR A 26 1.18 24.28 -7.48
CA THR A 26 2.30 24.83 -8.26
C THR A 26 1.96 26.19 -8.86
N ASN A 27 0.74 26.34 -9.40
CA ASN A 27 0.28 27.61 -9.94
C ASN A 27 0.11 28.66 -8.84
N LEU A 28 -0.40 28.27 -7.68
CA LEU A 28 -0.49 29.14 -6.51
C LEU A 28 0.90 29.56 -6.02
N TYR A 29 1.83 28.63 -5.89
CA TYR A 29 3.20 28.88 -5.48
C TYR A 29 3.93 29.87 -6.42
N LYS A 30 3.77 29.71 -7.75
CA LYS A 30 4.36 30.64 -8.73
C LYS A 30 3.92 32.08 -8.51
N ARG A 31 2.69 32.30 -8.04
CA ARG A 31 2.15 33.63 -7.73
C ARG A 31 2.65 34.16 -6.38
N LEU A 32 2.79 33.27 -5.38
CA LEU A 32 3.09 33.67 -4.01
C LEU A 32 4.59 33.77 -3.70
N LYS A 33 5.44 33.03 -4.41
CA LYS A 33 6.88 32.93 -4.12
C LYS A 33 7.64 34.29 -4.18
N SER A 34 7.12 35.27 -4.90
CA SER A 34 7.69 36.62 -4.99
C SER A 34 7.36 37.48 -3.78
N ILE A 35 6.34 37.09 -3.00
CA ILE A 35 5.82 37.86 -1.88
C ILE A 35 6.15 37.17 -0.53
N TYR A 36 6.15 35.84 -0.53
CA TYR A 36 6.29 35.04 0.68
C TYR A 36 7.36 33.95 0.50
N ASN A 37 8.12 33.71 1.56
CA ASN A 37 9.02 32.56 1.65
C ASN A 37 8.22 31.33 2.07
N ILE A 38 7.65 30.59 1.09
CA ILE A 38 6.78 29.46 1.33
C ILE A 38 7.47 28.19 0.82
N ASP A 39 7.49 27.14 1.64
CA ASP A 39 7.79 25.80 1.17
C ASP A 39 6.60 25.31 0.31
N PRO A 40 6.78 25.05 -0.99
CA PRO A 40 5.70 24.57 -1.84
C PRO A 40 5.05 23.29 -1.31
N LYS A 41 5.80 22.42 -0.66
CA LYS A 41 5.28 21.17 -0.11
C LYS A 41 4.24 21.38 1.01
N SER A 42 4.30 22.51 1.70
CA SER A 42 3.34 22.86 2.75
C SER A 42 1.95 23.24 2.20
N LEU A 43 1.85 23.55 0.91
CA LEU A 43 0.59 23.95 0.28
C LEU A 43 -0.37 22.79 0.06
N VAL A 44 0.13 21.57 -0.15
CA VAL A 44 -0.70 20.38 -0.37
C VAL A 44 -0.82 19.59 0.91
N ARG A 45 -2.03 19.49 1.43
CA ARG A 45 -2.32 18.70 2.63
C ARG A 45 -3.12 17.46 2.26
N TRP A 46 -2.71 16.34 2.79
CA TRP A 46 -3.48 15.09 2.71
C TRP A 46 -4.33 14.92 3.97
N HIS A 47 -5.57 14.46 3.80
CA HIS A 47 -6.53 14.23 4.86
C HIS A 47 -7.01 12.78 4.82
N PHE A 48 -7.02 12.15 5.98
CA PHE A 48 -7.45 10.77 6.14
C PHE A 48 -7.98 10.55 7.55
N ASN A 49 -9.31 10.58 7.71
CA ASN A 49 -9.99 10.41 9.01
C ASN A 49 -9.44 11.28 10.16
N ASN A 50 -9.00 12.49 9.85
CA ASN A 50 -8.33 13.38 10.79
C ASN A 50 -9.15 13.63 12.06
N ASP A 51 -10.45 13.85 11.91
CA ASP A 51 -11.41 14.14 12.98
C ASP A 51 -11.49 13.04 14.05
N ILE A 52 -11.13 11.81 13.69
CA ILE A 52 -11.10 10.66 14.60
C ILE A 52 -9.69 10.42 15.11
N PHE A 53 -8.71 10.38 14.22
CA PHE A 53 -7.34 10.04 14.58
C PHE A 53 -6.68 11.11 15.46
N GLU A 54 -7.00 12.39 15.29
CA GLU A 54 -6.49 13.48 16.13
C GLU A 54 -7.06 13.48 17.55
N LYS A 55 -8.23 12.86 17.75
CA LYS A 55 -8.89 12.79 19.05
C LYS A 55 -8.57 11.51 19.83
N TYR A 56 -8.03 10.51 19.16
CA TYR A 56 -7.70 9.24 19.79
C TYR A 56 -6.45 9.36 20.68
N ASP A 57 -6.46 8.79 21.86
CA ASP A 57 -5.29 8.75 22.74
C ASP A 57 -4.36 7.58 22.36
N TRP A 58 -3.41 7.88 21.49
CA TRP A 58 -2.43 6.92 20.99
C TRP A 58 -1.40 6.46 22.05
N LYS A 59 -1.37 7.10 23.23
CA LYS A 59 -0.42 6.78 24.30
C LYS A 59 -0.90 5.65 25.19
N VAL A 60 -2.18 5.35 25.16
CA VAL A 60 -2.80 4.31 25.98
C VAL A 60 -2.82 3.00 25.20
N GLU A 61 -1.99 2.06 25.64
CA GLU A 61 -1.97 0.71 25.09
C GLU A 61 -3.22 -0.06 25.53
N SER A 62 -3.86 -0.77 24.61
CA SER A 62 -4.94 -1.69 24.93
C SER A 62 -4.43 -2.92 25.68
N ASP A 63 -5.18 -3.39 26.67
CA ASP A 63 -4.90 -4.63 27.40
C ASP A 63 -5.17 -5.90 26.57
N LYS A 64 -5.87 -5.75 25.45
CA LYS A 64 -6.18 -6.87 24.56
C LYS A 64 -4.94 -7.30 23.77
N THR A 65 -4.92 -8.58 23.39
CA THR A 65 -3.91 -9.10 22.46
C THR A 65 -4.19 -8.63 21.03
N LEU A 66 -3.19 -8.66 20.15
CA LEU A 66 -3.37 -8.37 18.73
C LEU A 66 -4.41 -9.32 18.10
N ASP A 67 -4.35 -10.61 18.41
CA ASP A 67 -5.31 -11.57 17.89
C ASP A 67 -6.75 -11.24 18.27
N ASN A 68 -6.98 -10.88 19.54
CA ASN A 68 -8.31 -10.45 19.98
C ASN A 68 -8.80 -9.22 19.20
N LEU A 69 -7.93 -8.25 18.94
CA LEU A 69 -8.29 -7.04 18.20
C LEU A 69 -8.54 -7.32 16.71
N TYR A 70 -7.74 -8.20 16.09
CA TYR A 70 -7.99 -8.65 14.72
C TYR A 70 -9.35 -9.37 14.63
N ASP A 71 -9.62 -10.23 15.58
CA ASP A 71 -10.86 -10.99 15.66
C ASP A 71 -12.09 -10.12 15.87
N GLU A 72 -11.98 -9.14 16.77
CA GLU A 72 -13.04 -8.13 16.97
C GLU A 72 -13.28 -7.31 15.71
N ARG A 73 -12.20 -6.93 14.98
CA ARG A 73 -12.34 -6.20 13.71
C ARG A 73 -13.07 -7.04 12.68
N ALA A 74 -12.71 -8.30 12.52
CA ALA A 74 -13.39 -9.23 11.62
C ALA A 74 -14.88 -9.42 11.98
N LYS A 75 -15.20 -9.57 13.27
CA LYS A 75 -16.59 -9.64 13.75
C LYS A 75 -17.39 -8.39 13.44
N LYS A 76 -16.83 -7.22 13.74
CA LYS A 76 -17.48 -5.93 13.44
C LYS A 76 -17.81 -5.81 11.95
N LEU A 77 -16.86 -6.16 11.07
CA LEU A 77 -17.07 -6.13 9.63
C LEU A 77 -18.15 -7.12 9.19
N ARG A 78 -18.12 -8.37 9.71
CA ARG A 78 -19.13 -9.38 9.36
C ARG A 78 -20.54 -8.98 9.79
N HIS A 79 -20.68 -8.35 10.96
CA HIS A 79 -21.99 -7.88 11.43
C HIS A 79 -22.51 -6.65 10.65
N LYS A 80 -21.60 -5.84 10.10
CA LYS A 80 -21.95 -4.60 9.39
C LYS A 80 -22.42 -4.84 7.96
N TYR A 81 -21.96 -5.94 7.33
CA TYR A 81 -22.16 -6.21 5.91
C TYR A 81 -22.78 -7.56 5.63
N ASP A 82 -23.71 -7.58 4.65
CA ASP A 82 -24.40 -8.79 4.21
C ASP A 82 -23.53 -9.63 3.27
N TYR A 83 -22.64 -9.00 2.54
CA TYR A 83 -21.68 -9.64 1.63
C TYR A 83 -20.29 -9.08 1.84
N ILE A 84 -19.33 -9.95 2.12
CA ILE A 84 -17.92 -9.59 2.30
C ILE A 84 -17.09 -10.16 1.15
N MET A 85 -16.43 -9.26 0.43
CA MET A 85 -15.44 -9.56 -0.59
C MET A 85 -14.06 -9.13 -0.09
N ILE A 86 -13.12 -10.07 0.01
CA ILE A 86 -11.75 -9.81 0.44
C ILE A 86 -10.83 -9.73 -0.78
N CYS A 87 -10.12 -8.61 -0.96
CA CYS A 87 -9.04 -8.50 -1.92
C CYS A 87 -7.79 -9.17 -1.34
N TYR A 88 -7.38 -10.26 -1.97
CA TYR A 88 -6.35 -11.14 -1.47
C TYR A 88 -5.13 -11.15 -2.39
N SER A 89 -3.99 -10.72 -1.88
CA SER A 89 -2.72 -10.71 -2.61
C SER A 89 -1.78 -11.86 -2.24
N GLY A 90 -2.19 -12.75 -1.32
CA GLY A 90 -1.30 -13.79 -0.77
C GLY A 90 -0.22 -13.26 0.18
N GLY A 91 -0.05 -11.94 0.28
CA GLY A 91 0.91 -11.32 1.19
C GLY A 91 0.45 -11.35 2.65
N ALA A 92 1.38 -11.07 3.58
CA ALA A 92 1.14 -11.17 5.02
C ALA A 92 -0.06 -10.36 5.52
N ASP A 93 -0.22 -9.12 5.03
CA ASP A 93 -1.31 -8.23 5.44
C ASP A 93 -2.69 -8.81 5.07
N SER A 94 -2.85 -9.22 3.81
CA SER A 94 -4.12 -9.78 3.33
C SER A 94 -4.39 -11.18 3.91
N HIS A 95 -3.34 -11.96 4.17
CA HIS A 95 -3.48 -13.28 4.77
C HIS A 95 -3.90 -13.18 6.25
N ASN A 96 -3.24 -12.33 7.04
CA ASN A 96 -3.64 -12.12 8.45
C ASN A 96 -5.08 -11.60 8.54
N MET A 97 -5.48 -10.68 7.67
CA MET A 97 -6.85 -10.22 7.58
C MET A 97 -7.82 -11.39 7.34
N LEU A 98 -7.57 -12.21 6.31
CA LEU A 98 -8.42 -13.35 5.98
C LEU A 98 -8.49 -14.35 7.14
N MET A 99 -7.36 -14.69 7.74
CA MET A 99 -7.30 -15.62 8.88
C MET A 99 -8.05 -15.09 10.11
N SER A 100 -8.16 -13.77 10.28
CA SER A 100 -8.97 -13.17 11.35
C SER A 100 -10.47 -13.46 11.22
N PHE A 101 -10.95 -13.71 10.02
CA PHE A 101 -12.31 -14.22 9.82
C PHE A 101 -12.38 -15.74 10.04
N LEU A 102 -11.50 -16.49 9.37
CA LEU A 102 -11.62 -17.94 9.28
C LEU A 102 -11.39 -18.66 10.61
N ARG A 103 -10.42 -18.22 11.42
CA ARG A 103 -10.15 -18.85 12.74
C ARG A 103 -11.29 -18.73 13.72
N GLN A 104 -12.23 -17.83 13.49
CA GLN A 104 -13.45 -17.68 14.29
C GLN A 104 -14.68 -18.33 13.66
N GLY A 105 -14.50 -19.02 12.53
CA GLY A 105 -15.60 -19.58 11.77
C GLY A 105 -16.50 -18.51 11.11
N LEU A 106 -16.01 -17.26 10.97
CA LEU A 106 -16.76 -16.22 10.27
C LEU A 106 -16.68 -16.45 8.77
N PHE A 107 -17.84 -16.49 8.14
CA PHE A 107 -17.92 -16.71 6.70
C PHE A 107 -17.50 -15.47 5.91
N VAL A 108 -16.66 -15.69 4.90
CA VAL A 108 -16.29 -14.74 3.87
C VAL A 108 -16.97 -15.16 2.57
N ASP A 109 -17.76 -14.28 1.98
CA ASP A 109 -18.55 -14.63 0.80
C ASP A 109 -17.68 -14.84 -0.44
N GLU A 110 -16.67 -13.98 -0.62
CA GLU A 110 -15.78 -14.05 -1.80
C GLU A 110 -14.36 -13.59 -1.48
N ILE A 111 -13.40 -14.28 -2.05
CA ILE A 111 -11.99 -13.88 -2.11
C ILE A 111 -11.67 -13.55 -3.56
N VAL A 112 -11.19 -12.33 -3.79
CA VAL A 112 -10.81 -11.83 -5.11
C VAL A 112 -9.30 -11.69 -5.19
N VAL A 113 -8.71 -12.36 -6.17
CA VAL A 113 -7.30 -12.25 -6.54
C VAL A 113 -7.21 -11.60 -7.91
N THR A 114 -6.42 -10.55 -8.02
CA THR A 114 -6.08 -9.97 -9.33
C THR A 114 -4.76 -10.56 -9.83
N HIS A 115 -4.73 -11.03 -11.06
CA HIS A 115 -3.56 -11.59 -11.68
C HIS A 115 -3.52 -11.23 -13.16
N MET A 116 -2.34 -10.99 -13.71
CA MET A 116 -2.15 -10.65 -15.12
C MET A 116 -1.78 -11.90 -15.92
N HIS A 117 -2.70 -12.85 -15.97
CA HIS A 117 -2.44 -14.19 -16.47
C HIS A 117 -2.01 -14.24 -17.93
N ASP A 118 -2.67 -13.50 -18.81
CA ASP A 118 -2.31 -13.49 -20.24
C ASP A 118 -0.97 -12.81 -20.51
N ILE A 119 -0.59 -11.83 -19.69
CA ILE A 119 0.75 -11.22 -19.75
C ILE A 119 1.78 -12.20 -19.19
N ALA A 120 1.51 -12.81 -18.06
CA ALA A 120 2.42 -13.73 -17.39
C ALA A 120 2.76 -14.94 -18.26
N LYS A 121 1.82 -15.49 -19.01
CA LYS A 121 2.04 -16.60 -19.95
C LYS A 121 3.14 -16.33 -20.97
N ASN A 122 3.26 -15.09 -21.44
CA ASN A 122 4.26 -14.71 -22.42
C ASN A 122 5.65 -14.50 -21.82
N TYR A 123 5.74 -14.63 -20.51
CA TYR A 123 6.95 -14.41 -19.71
C TYR A 123 7.33 -15.62 -18.86
N THR A 124 6.88 -16.78 -19.22
CA THR A 124 7.21 -18.00 -18.49
C THR A 124 8.69 -18.23 -18.53
N ILE A 125 9.34 -18.16 -17.40
CA ILE A 125 10.67 -18.68 -17.26
C ILE A 125 10.66 -20.11 -16.91
N VAL A 126 11.58 -20.75 -17.56
CA VAL A 126 11.71 -22.18 -17.66
C VAL A 126 12.65 -22.78 -16.62
N ASP A 127 13.40 -21.97 -15.88
CA ASP A 127 14.33 -22.53 -14.90
C ASP A 127 13.68 -22.66 -13.52
N THR A 128 13.07 -23.82 -13.30
CA THR A 128 12.47 -24.20 -12.02
C THR A 128 13.50 -24.45 -10.91
N ASN A 129 14.78 -24.49 -11.24
CA ASN A 129 15.85 -24.74 -10.28
C ASN A 129 16.46 -23.44 -9.73
N ASN A 130 16.22 -22.32 -10.39
CA ASN A 130 16.70 -21.02 -9.97
C ASN A 130 15.54 -20.08 -9.67
N LEU A 131 15.17 -19.99 -8.40
CA LEU A 131 14.08 -19.11 -7.92
C LEU A 131 14.33 -17.63 -8.24
N GLU A 132 15.57 -17.21 -8.39
CA GLU A 132 15.95 -15.84 -8.76
C GLU A 132 15.67 -15.51 -10.22
N SER A 133 15.55 -16.52 -11.07
CA SER A 133 15.26 -16.38 -12.50
C SER A 133 13.78 -16.61 -12.86
N GLN A 134 12.93 -16.90 -11.88
CA GLN A 134 11.51 -17.11 -12.14
C GLN A 134 10.79 -15.77 -12.33
N HIS A 135 10.00 -15.66 -13.39
CA HIS A 135 9.18 -14.48 -13.63
C HIS A 135 8.09 -14.35 -12.61
N PHE A 136 8.02 -13.20 -12.09
CA PHE A 136 7.38 -12.87 -10.87
C PHE A 136 5.89 -12.87 -10.85
N TYR A 137 5.25 -12.52 -11.93
CA TYR A 137 3.80 -12.59 -12.00
C TYR A 137 3.32 -14.00 -11.75
N GLU A 138 3.96 -14.94 -12.44
CA GLU A 138 3.62 -16.34 -12.28
C GLU A 138 4.18 -16.90 -10.97
N ALA A 139 5.39 -16.49 -10.58
CA ALA A 139 5.99 -16.94 -9.33
C ALA A 139 5.20 -16.52 -8.10
N GLU A 140 4.76 -15.26 -7.99
CA GLU A 140 3.93 -14.81 -6.89
C GLU A 140 2.61 -15.61 -6.84
N TYR A 141 1.98 -15.79 -8.00
CA TYR A 141 0.74 -16.55 -8.09
C TYR A 141 0.94 -18.03 -7.73
N GLN A 142 1.91 -18.68 -8.32
CA GLN A 142 2.17 -20.13 -8.14
C GLN A 142 2.74 -20.45 -6.76
N LEU A 143 3.63 -19.63 -6.25
CA LEU A 143 4.39 -19.93 -5.03
C LEU A 143 3.76 -19.33 -3.76
N GLN A 144 3.05 -18.23 -3.88
CA GLN A 144 2.41 -17.58 -2.72
C GLN A 144 0.90 -17.72 -2.72
N ILE A 145 0.25 -17.28 -3.79
CA ILE A 145 -1.21 -17.14 -3.80
C ILE A 145 -1.88 -18.51 -3.86
N LEU A 146 -1.55 -19.30 -4.87
CA LEU A 146 -2.23 -20.57 -5.15
C LEU A 146 -2.16 -21.59 -4.01
N PRO A 147 -1.01 -21.83 -3.33
CA PRO A 147 -0.96 -22.73 -2.20
C PRO A 147 -1.90 -22.30 -1.07
N ARG A 148 -1.94 -21.02 -0.74
CA ARG A 148 -2.83 -20.49 0.33
C ARG A 148 -4.29 -20.52 -0.06
N LEU A 149 -4.62 -20.27 -1.33
CA LEU A 149 -6.01 -20.44 -1.79
C LEU A 149 -6.49 -21.90 -1.65
N ARG A 150 -5.60 -22.88 -1.84
CA ARG A 150 -5.92 -24.29 -1.59
C ARG A 150 -6.22 -24.55 -0.11
N GLU A 151 -5.41 -24.00 0.78
CA GLU A 151 -5.64 -24.12 2.23
C GLU A 151 -6.95 -23.44 2.64
N VAL A 152 -7.17 -22.23 2.16
CA VAL A 152 -8.41 -21.47 2.43
C VAL A 152 -9.64 -22.21 1.90
N SER A 153 -9.55 -22.80 0.70
CA SER A 153 -10.63 -23.59 0.12
C SER A 153 -10.95 -24.83 0.97
N ALA A 154 -9.95 -25.45 1.59
CA ALA A 154 -10.15 -26.56 2.52
C ALA A 154 -10.80 -26.10 3.84
N MET A 155 -10.41 -24.92 4.36
CA MET A 155 -10.96 -24.36 5.60
C MET A 155 -12.39 -23.81 5.42
N SER A 156 -12.69 -23.23 4.26
CA SER A 156 -13.98 -22.58 3.97
C SER A 156 -14.47 -22.92 2.55
N PRO A 157 -14.97 -24.16 2.36
CA PRO A 157 -15.33 -24.66 1.01
C PRO A 157 -16.51 -23.93 0.38
N LYS A 158 -17.28 -23.16 1.14
CA LYS A 158 -18.38 -22.34 0.63
C LYS A 158 -17.96 -20.95 0.15
N THR A 159 -16.74 -20.51 0.50
CA THR A 159 -16.21 -19.22 0.06
C THR A 159 -15.91 -19.27 -1.43
N ARG A 160 -16.46 -18.32 -2.19
CA ARG A 160 -16.15 -18.18 -3.60
C ARG A 160 -14.70 -17.66 -3.75
N ILE A 161 -13.92 -18.30 -4.59
CA ILE A 161 -12.58 -17.82 -4.97
C ILE A 161 -12.67 -17.38 -6.42
N THR A 162 -12.32 -16.12 -6.67
CA THR A 162 -12.35 -15.49 -7.98
C THR A 162 -10.96 -14.97 -8.33
N VAL A 163 -10.40 -15.47 -9.42
CA VAL A 163 -9.17 -14.96 -9.99
C VAL A 163 -9.51 -14.11 -11.21
N LEU A 164 -9.21 -12.83 -11.13
CA LEU A 164 -9.48 -11.86 -12.19
C LEU A 164 -8.22 -11.63 -13.02
N ASP A 165 -8.31 -11.92 -14.31
CA ASP A 165 -7.25 -11.54 -15.24
C ASP A 165 -7.35 -10.04 -15.56
N THR A 166 -6.35 -9.29 -15.09
CA THR A 166 -6.25 -7.86 -15.30
C THR A 166 -5.36 -7.47 -16.47
N SER A 167 -4.95 -8.42 -17.31
CA SER A 167 -4.07 -8.17 -18.46
C SER A 167 -4.63 -7.13 -19.44
N ASN A 168 -5.94 -7.13 -19.65
CA ASN A 168 -6.59 -6.15 -20.53
C ASN A 168 -6.65 -4.75 -19.92
N SER A 169 -6.58 -4.62 -18.60
CA SER A 169 -6.61 -3.30 -17.94
C SER A 169 -5.48 -2.39 -18.40
N ILE A 170 -4.36 -2.96 -18.80
CA ILE A 170 -3.21 -2.21 -19.36
C ILE A 170 -3.56 -1.62 -20.73
N LYS A 171 -4.19 -2.41 -21.59
CA LYS A 171 -4.65 -1.94 -22.91
C LYS A 171 -5.69 -0.84 -22.75
N ASP A 172 -6.63 -1.04 -21.82
CA ASP A 172 -7.66 -0.05 -21.49
C ASP A 172 -7.04 1.23 -20.95
N PHE A 173 -6.00 1.13 -20.12
CA PHE A 173 -5.26 2.28 -19.62
C PHE A 173 -4.68 3.11 -20.78
N PHE A 174 -4.02 2.48 -21.74
CA PHE A 174 -3.48 3.19 -22.90
C PHE A 174 -4.56 3.79 -23.77
N SER A 175 -5.74 3.17 -23.88
CA SER A 175 -6.86 3.73 -24.61
C SER A 175 -7.35 5.06 -24.03
N LEU A 176 -7.07 5.33 -22.75
CA LEU A 176 -7.36 6.61 -22.10
C LEU A 176 -6.33 7.70 -22.45
N ALA A 177 -5.12 7.32 -22.83
CA ALA A 177 -4.04 8.24 -23.15
C ALA A 177 -4.19 8.86 -24.55
N LYS A 178 -5.29 9.60 -24.78
CA LYS A 178 -5.55 10.31 -26.03
C LYS A 178 -4.89 11.70 -26.09
N ASP A 179 -4.65 12.28 -24.93
CA ASP A 179 -4.00 13.56 -24.68
C ASP A 179 -3.45 13.59 -23.25
N GLU A 180 -2.79 14.68 -22.84
CA GLU A 180 -2.25 14.79 -21.49
C GLU A 180 -3.27 14.71 -20.36
N SER A 181 -4.56 14.88 -20.63
CA SER A 181 -5.63 14.90 -19.62
C SER A 181 -5.87 13.54 -18.95
N TRP A 182 -5.34 12.46 -19.50
CA TRP A 182 -5.45 11.13 -18.90
C TRP A 182 -4.89 11.08 -17.47
N ILE A 183 -3.87 11.89 -17.15
CA ILE A 183 -3.25 11.97 -15.84
C ILE A 183 -4.21 12.34 -14.71
N PHE A 184 -5.29 13.05 -15.01
CA PHE A 184 -6.31 13.45 -14.04
C PHE A 184 -7.42 12.41 -13.87
N LYS A 185 -7.45 11.38 -14.72
CA LYS A 185 -8.45 10.31 -14.71
C LYS A 185 -7.97 9.05 -14.02
N VAL A 186 -6.66 8.92 -13.87
CA VAL A 186 -6.00 7.77 -13.26
C VAL A 186 -5.49 8.12 -11.87
N ARG A 187 -5.02 7.10 -11.21
CA ARG A 187 -4.39 7.21 -9.91
C ARG A 187 -3.08 7.97 -10.02
N GLU A 188 -2.59 8.38 -8.86
CA GLU A 188 -1.28 9.02 -8.73
C GLU A 188 -0.12 8.14 -9.26
N GLU A 189 -0.28 6.84 -9.25
CA GLU A 189 0.64 5.90 -9.87
C GLU A 189 0.45 5.98 -11.37
N LEU A 190 1.24 6.81 -12.01
CA LEU A 190 1.18 7.07 -13.44
C LEU A 190 1.85 5.98 -14.28
N ASN A 191 2.35 4.94 -13.64
CA ASN A 191 2.80 3.72 -14.30
C ASN A 191 1.56 2.94 -14.77
N PRO A 192 1.49 2.54 -16.04
CA PRO A 192 0.34 1.82 -16.58
C PRO A 192 -0.04 0.55 -15.84
N VAL A 193 0.93 -0.16 -15.28
CA VAL A 193 0.69 -1.38 -14.50
C VAL A 193 -0.07 -1.07 -13.22
N ASP A 194 0.42 -0.08 -12.48
CA ASP A 194 -0.17 0.29 -11.20
C ASP A 194 -1.47 1.06 -11.42
N ALA A 195 -1.58 1.79 -12.53
CA ALA A 195 -2.77 2.54 -12.90
C ALA A 195 -3.89 1.65 -13.45
N SER A 196 -3.55 0.49 -13.99
CA SER A 196 -4.50 -0.46 -14.60
C SER A 196 -5.26 -1.32 -13.58
N ARG A 197 -5.19 -0.98 -12.30
CA ARG A 197 -5.91 -1.73 -11.28
C ARG A 197 -7.40 -1.70 -11.52
N PHE A 198 -7.98 -2.85 -11.28
CA PHE A 198 -9.39 -3.17 -11.48
C PHE A 198 -10.31 -2.29 -10.62
N ASP A 199 -11.42 -1.84 -11.20
CA ASP A 199 -12.47 -1.13 -10.47
C ASP A 199 -13.26 -2.13 -9.59
N LEU A 200 -12.84 -2.26 -8.36
CA LEU A 200 -13.35 -3.24 -7.41
C LEU A 200 -14.83 -3.00 -7.05
N LEU A 201 -15.24 -1.74 -6.92
CA LEU A 201 -16.62 -1.42 -6.59
C LEU A 201 -17.55 -1.69 -7.79
N LYS A 202 -17.09 -1.38 -8.99
CA LYS A 202 -17.82 -1.71 -10.21
C LYS A 202 -17.99 -3.23 -10.35
N PHE A 203 -16.94 -3.98 -10.13
CA PHE A 203 -16.98 -5.44 -10.14
C PHE A 203 -17.96 -5.98 -9.09
N ALA A 204 -17.82 -5.56 -7.83
CA ALA A 204 -18.68 -6.01 -6.75
C ALA A 204 -20.15 -5.70 -6.97
N LYS A 205 -20.47 -4.52 -7.51
CA LYS A 205 -21.85 -4.07 -7.69
C LYS A 205 -22.48 -4.57 -8.97
N ILE A 206 -21.77 -4.46 -10.10
CA ILE A 206 -22.34 -4.68 -11.43
C ILE A 206 -22.14 -6.14 -11.87
N GLU A 207 -20.91 -6.61 -11.85
CA GLU A 207 -20.60 -7.93 -12.40
C GLU A 207 -21.10 -9.08 -11.52
N ARG A 208 -21.21 -8.85 -10.22
CA ARG A 208 -21.80 -9.83 -9.29
C ARG A 208 -23.30 -9.81 -9.24
N ASN A 209 -23.93 -8.74 -9.76
CA ASN A 209 -25.38 -8.60 -9.81
C ASN A 209 -26.07 -8.97 -8.48
N LEU A 210 -25.48 -8.54 -7.37
CA LEU A 210 -26.02 -8.79 -6.04
C LEU A 210 -27.26 -7.93 -5.81
N ASP A 211 -28.17 -8.45 -4.99
CA ASP A 211 -29.37 -7.72 -4.58
C ASP A 211 -28.99 -6.31 -4.09
N ASN A 212 -29.68 -5.30 -4.65
CA ASN A 212 -29.46 -3.89 -4.35
C ASN A 212 -29.66 -3.53 -2.87
N ASN A 213 -30.39 -4.35 -2.13
CA ASN A 213 -30.63 -4.14 -0.70
C ASN A 213 -29.49 -4.64 0.17
N LYS A 214 -28.59 -5.49 -0.35
CA LYS A 214 -27.43 -6.00 0.40
C LYS A 214 -26.37 -4.95 0.56
N LYS A 215 -25.85 -4.82 1.78
CA LYS A 215 -24.65 -4.06 2.07
C LYS A 215 -23.41 -4.90 1.73
N ILE A 216 -22.64 -4.44 0.77
CA ILE A 216 -21.45 -5.12 0.26
C ILE A 216 -20.21 -4.41 0.76
N ALA A 217 -19.27 -5.14 1.34
CA ALA A 217 -17.93 -4.62 1.63
C ALA A 217 -16.89 -5.23 0.70
N VAL A 218 -16.09 -4.39 0.07
CA VAL A 218 -14.82 -4.76 -0.56
C VAL A 218 -13.72 -4.42 0.43
N ILE A 219 -13.12 -5.44 1.05
CA ILE A 219 -12.16 -5.26 2.14
C ILE A 219 -10.74 -5.39 1.62
N LEU A 220 -9.94 -4.39 1.94
CA LEU A 220 -8.52 -4.30 1.59
C LEU A 220 -7.67 -4.48 2.85
N GLY A 221 -6.66 -5.34 2.79
CA GLY A 221 -5.67 -5.53 3.85
C GLY A 221 -4.62 -4.40 3.91
N ILE A 222 -5.07 -3.16 3.72
CA ILE A 222 -4.21 -1.98 3.83
C ILE A 222 -4.22 -1.50 5.25
N ASP A 223 -3.13 -1.17 5.72
CA ASP A 223 -1.75 -1.63 5.76
C ASP A 223 -1.43 -1.75 7.26
N LYS A 224 -0.39 -2.47 7.64
CA LYS A 224 0.05 -2.40 9.03
C LYS A 224 0.49 -1.00 9.41
N ILE A 225 0.53 -0.71 10.70
CA ILE A 225 0.98 0.59 11.22
C ILE A 225 2.36 0.95 10.66
N LYS A 226 2.57 2.22 10.36
CA LYS A 226 3.89 2.76 10.06
C LYS A 226 4.42 3.46 11.29
N LEU A 227 5.69 3.22 11.58
CA LEU A 227 6.34 3.74 12.77
C LEU A 227 7.67 4.36 12.39
N SER A 228 7.99 5.50 12.99
CA SER A 228 9.30 6.13 12.91
C SER A 228 9.79 6.58 14.29
N ILE A 229 11.09 6.70 14.44
CA ILE A 229 11.76 7.20 15.63
C ILE A 229 12.46 8.49 15.27
N ASP A 230 12.19 9.57 15.99
CA ASP A 230 12.95 10.80 15.88
C ASP A 230 14.36 10.57 16.44
N LYS A 231 15.37 10.73 15.58
CA LYS A 231 16.76 10.47 15.97
C LYS A 231 17.28 11.36 17.12
N ASN A 232 16.74 12.57 17.25
CA ASN A 232 17.22 13.55 18.22
C ASN A 232 16.53 13.40 19.56
N THR A 233 15.22 13.10 19.55
CA THR A 233 14.38 13.01 20.76
C THR A 233 14.11 11.57 21.18
N ASN A 234 14.41 10.58 20.32
CA ASN A 234 14.02 9.17 20.46
C ASN A 234 12.50 8.98 20.61
N GLU A 235 11.69 9.95 20.24
CA GLU A 235 10.25 9.81 20.27
C GLU A 235 9.77 8.88 19.17
N CYS A 236 8.89 7.97 19.54
CA CYS A 236 8.29 7.01 18.63
C CYS A 236 6.95 7.55 18.10
N LYS A 237 6.88 7.76 16.80
CA LYS A 237 5.70 8.27 16.10
C LYS A 237 5.05 7.20 15.27
N ILE A 238 3.74 7.18 15.25
CA ILE A 238 2.97 6.44 14.26
C ILE A 238 2.43 7.38 13.20
N TYR A 239 2.41 6.92 11.96
CA TYR A 239 1.99 7.74 10.84
C TYR A 239 1.35 6.91 9.73
N PHE A 240 0.57 7.58 8.90
CA PHE A 240 0.08 7.07 7.62
C PHE A 240 0.76 7.76 6.46
N THR A 241 0.69 7.14 5.31
CA THR A 241 1.11 7.73 4.05
C THR A 241 -0.07 7.75 3.08
N ASP A 242 -0.08 8.70 2.17
CA ASP A 242 -1.10 8.82 1.13
C ASP A 242 -1.06 7.69 0.08
N ARG A 243 -0.20 6.70 0.25
CA ARG A 243 -0.19 5.47 -0.55
C ARG A 243 -1.55 4.77 -0.57
N ILE A 244 -2.31 4.91 0.52
CA ILE A 244 -3.66 4.34 0.60
C ILE A 244 -4.58 4.93 -0.47
N THR A 245 -4.54 6.26 -0.66
CA THR A 245 -5.32 6.96 -1.68
C THR A 245 -4.94 6.48 -3.08
N ASN A 246 -3.66 6.14 -3.27
CA ASN A 246 -3.12 5.68 -4.55
C ASN A 246 -3.57 4.27 -4.94
N GLN A 247 -4.08 3.50 -4.00
CA GLN A 247 -4.55 2.13 -4.28
C GLN A 247 -6.01 2.08 -4.69
N ILE A 248 -6.70 3.22 -4.66
CA ILE A 248 -8.13 3.31 -4.98
C ILE A 248 -8.32 4.19 -6.21
N PRO A 249 -9.00 3.71 -7.26
CA PRO A 249 -9.30 4.51 -8.43
C PRO A 249 -10.02 5.82 -8.05
N ILE A 250 -9.68 6.92 -8.70
CA ILE A 250 -10.32 8.23 -8.46
C ILE A 250 -11.83 8.14 -8.66
N SER A 251 -12.26 7.34 -9.63
CA SER A 251 -13.68 7.09 -9.87
C SER A 251 -14.43 6.58 -8.65
N GLU A 252 -13.78 5.79 -7.78
CA GLU A 252 -14.40 5.23 -6.58
C GLU A 252 -14.55 6.24 -5.44
N HIS A 253 -13.76 7.32 -5.45
CA HIS A 253 -13.95 8.45 -4.53
C HIS A 253 -15.17 9.30 -4.89
N ILE A 254 -15.52 9.34 -6.17
CA ILE A 254 -16.53 10.25 -6.73
C ILE A 254 -17.87 9.54 -6.92
N LYS A 255 -17.85 8.30 -7.41
CA LYS A 255 -19.05 7.53 -7.66
C LYS A 255 -19.68 7.04 -6.36
N ASP A 256 -20.99 7.11 -6.32
CA ASP A 256 -21.79 6.50 -5.27
C ASP A 256 -22.32 5.15 -5.78
N TYR A 257 -21.75 4.08 -5.25
CA TYR A 257 -22.27 2.74 -5.45
C TYR A 257 -23.16 2.39 -4.27
N THR A 258 -24.44 2.60 -4.41
CA THR A 258 -25.43 2.34 -3.36
C THR A 258 -25.19 1.00 -2.67
N ASN A 259 -25.06 1.03 -1.34
CA ASN A 259 -24.81 -0.14 -0.50
C ASN A 259 -23.52 -0.93 -0.79
N THR A 260 -22.55 -0.36 -1.50
CA THR A 260 -21.25 -0.99 -1.77
C THR A 260 -20.11 -0.08 -1.28
N TYR A 261 -19.27 -0.61 -0.42
CA TYR A 261 -18.29 0.16 0.34
C TYR A 261 -16.89 -0.44 0.20
N ILE A 262 -15.86 0.41 0.14
CA ILE A 262 -14.48 0.01 0.39
C ILE A 262 -14.22 0.14 1.88
N GLU A 263 -13.69 -0.93 2.47
CA GLU A 263 -13.25 -0.97 3.85
C GLU A 263 -11.77 -1.31 3.94
N PHE A 264 -11.05 -0.56 4.75
CA PHE A 264 -9.69 -0.93 5.13
C PHE A 264 -9.74 -1.75 6.42
N PHE A 265 -9.10 -2.91 6.41
CA PHE A 265 -9.09 -3.75 7.59
C PHE A 265 -8.34 -3.09 8.75
N TYR A 266 -7.14 -2.56 8.47
CA TYR A 266 -6.29 -1.92 9.48
C TYR A 266 -6.50 -0.40 9.52
N TRP A 267 -6.26 0.31 8.43
CA TRP A 267 -6.28 1.77 8.36
C TRP A 267 -7.72 2.31 8.29
N SER A 268 -8.46 2.07 9.35
CA SER A 268 -9.86 2.48 9.46
C SER A 268 -10.08 3.30 10.71
N ALA A 269 -10.98 4.26 10.63
CA ALA A 269 -11.45 5.02 11.80
C ALA A 269 -11.98 4.11 12.93
N ASP A 270 -12.58 2.98 12.56
CA ASP A 270 -13.11 1.98 13.50
C ASP A 270 -12.04 1.05 14.08
N ALA A 271 -10.77 1.22 13.71
CA ALA A 271 -9.67 0.34 14.08
C ALA A 271 -8.55 1.06 14.87
N CYS A 272 -8.83 2.21 15.49
CA CYS A 272 -7.83 2.97 16.24
C CYS A 272 -7.17 2.15 17.34
N GLU A 273 -7.94 1.38 18.12
CA GLU A 273 -7.44 0.53 19.19
C GLU A 273 -6.47 -0.54 18.65
N LEU A 274 -6.81 -1.16 17.53
CA LEU A 274 -5.94 -2.14 16.86
C LEU A 274 -4.63 -1.50 16.37
N LEU A 275 -4.72 -0.36 15.71
CA LEU A 275 -3.55 0.36 15.20
C LEU A 275 -2.65 0.84 16.35
N CYS A 276 -3.23 1.35 17.41
CA CYS A 276 -2.53 1.76 18.62
C CYS A 276 -1.77 0.57 19.22
N LYS A 277 -2.44 -0.58 19.39
CA LYS A 277 -1.82 -1.80 19.89
C LYS A 277 -0.68 -2.27 19.00
N GLN A 278 -0.86 -2.25 17.67
CA GLN A 278 0.23 -2.56 16.74
C GLN A 278 1.45 -1.68 16.98
N GLY A 279 1.25 -0.37 17.15
CA GLY A 279 2.33 0.58 17.43
C GLY A 279 3.07 0.25 18.73
N HIS A 280 2.35 -0.04 19.83
CA HIS A 280 2.95 -0.38 21.11
C HIS A 280 3.71 -1.70 21.09
N VAL A 281 3.18 -2.72 20.41
CA VAL A 281 3.86 -4.02 20.26
C VAL A 281 5.18 -3.85 19.50
N VAL A 282 5.19 -3.11 18.39
CA VAL A 282 6.41 -2.83 17.63
C VAL A 282 7.39 -2.00 18.45
N LYS A 283 6.91 -0.98 19.15
CA LYS A 283 7.75 -0.17 20.02
C LYS A 283 8.45 -1.01 21.09
N LYS A 284 7.71 -1.85 21.82
CA LYS A 284 8.24 -2.76 22.83
C LYS A 284 9.27 -3.73 22.24
N TRP A 285 9.01 -4.23 21.02
CA TRP A 285 9.96 -5.08 20.32
C TRP A 285 11.26 -4.31 20.01
N LEU A 286 11.16 -3.07 19.54
CA LEU A 286 12.33 -2.22 19.25
C LEU A 286 13.12 -1.86 20.51
N GLU A 287 12.47 -1.69 21.65
CA GLU A 287 13.14 -1.47 22.94
C GLU A 287 14.02 -2.66 23.35
N ASN A 288 13.56 -3.88 23.01
CA ASN A 288 14.31 -5.11 23.26
C ASN A 288 15.34 -5.43 22.15
N ASN A 289 15.29 -4.71 21.01
CA ASN A 289 16.17 -4.90 19.86
C ASN A 289 16.79 -3.56 19.42
N PRO A 290 17.69 -2.95 20.24
CA PRO A 290 18.18 -1.59 19.98
C PRO A 290 18.87 -1.43 18.62
N PHE A 291 19.59 -2.47 18.16
CA PHE A 291 20.23 -2.46 16.86
C PHE A 291 19.23 -2.19 15.71
N MET A 292 18.00 -2.70 15.85
CA MET A 292 16.98 -2.52 14.80
C MET A 292 16.37 -1.12 14.78
N GLN A 293 16.50 -0.34 15.86
CA GLN A 293 15.95 1.02 15.94
C GLN A 293 16.49 1.92 14.83
N GLN A 294 17.76 1.75 14.44
CA GLN A 294 18.40 2.57 13.40
C GLN A 294 17.65 2.53 12.04
N PHE A 295 16.97 1.43 11.74
CA PHE A 295 16.19 1.28 10.51
C PHE A 295 14.85 2.03 10.56
N PHE A 296 14.41 2.41 11.75
CA PHE A 296 13.18 3.15 11.99
C PHE A 296 13.40 4.64 12.22
N TYR A 297 14.66 5.12 12.25
CA TYR A 297 14.90 6.54 12.41
C TYR A 297 14.29 7.35 11.26
N ASP A 298 13.70 8.49 11.63
CA ASP A 298 13.21 9.49 10.67
C ASP A 298 14.38 9.97 9.80
N LYS A 299 14.45 9.44 8.60
CA LYS A 299 15.40 9.90 7.58
C LYS A 299 14.60 10.42 6.39
N PRO A 300 14.82 11.65 5.96
CA PRO A 300 14.15 12.19 4.77
C PRO A 300 14.44 11.39 3.48
N ASN A 301 15.48 10.57 3.49
CA ASN A 301 15.92 9.71 2.38
C ASN A 301 16.15 8.29 2.88
N LEU A 302 15.09 7.59 3.27
CA LEU A 302 15.17 6.16 3.50
C LEU A 302 15.62 5.48 2.20
N LEU A 303 16.81 4.90 2.22
CA LEU A 303 17.28 4.02 1.16
C LEU A 303 16.26 2.90 0.96
N LYS A 304 16.09 2.42 -0.27
CA LYS A 304 15.17 1.31 -0.60
C LYS A 304 15.33 0.12 0.36
N ASP A 305 16.56 -0.18 0.73
CA ASP A 305 16.96 -1.31 1.56
C ASP A 305 16.40 -1.25 2.98
N ASN A 306 16.38 -0.05 3.61
CA ASN A 306 15.81 0.08 4.96
C ASN A 306 14.30 -0.17 4.99
N ARG A 307 13.58 0.14 3.92
CA ARG A 307 12.14 -0.12 3.83
C ARG A 307 11.84 -1.61 3.83
N TYR A 308 12.64 -2.40 3.16
CA TYR A 308 12.49 -3.84 3.12
C TYR A 308 12.68 -4.46 4.52
N ILE A 309 13.73 -4.04 5.24
CA ILE A 309 14.00 -4.50 6.62
C ILE A 309 12.84 -4.12 7.55
N THR A 310 12.43 -2.85 7.55
CA THR A 310 11.34 -2.39 8.42
C THR A 310 10.03 -3.11 8.13
N ASP A 311 9.73 -3.37 6.88
CA ASP A 311 8.51 -4.07 6.49
C ASP A 311 8.51 -5.52 6.96
N ARG A 312 9.63 -6.24 6.85
CA ARG A 312 9.80 -7.60 7.38
C ARG A 312 9.66 -7.65 8.89
N VAL A 313 10.34 -6.74 9.59
CA VAL A 313 10.21 -6.64 11.05
C VAL A 313 8.76 -6.44 11.45
N LEU A 314 8.10 -5.46 10.85
CA LEU A 314 6.69 -5.18 11.16
C LEU A 314 5.80 -6.42 10.94
N ARG A 315 6.00 -7.15 9.85
CA ARG A 315 5.22 -8.35 9.57
C ARG A 315 5.46 -9.46 10.58
N SER A 316 6.72 -9.73 10.91
CA SER A 316 7.07 -10.80 11.85
C SER A 316 6.58 -10.51 13.29
N VAL A 317 6.55 -9.24 13.67
CA VAL A 317 6.14 -8.82 15.02
C VAL A 317 4.62 -8.71 15.16
N LEU A 318 3.93 -8.33 14.09
CA LEU A 318 2.51 -8.01 14.15
C LEU A 318 1.59 -9.19 13.79
N TYR A 319 2.07 -10.16 12.99
CA TYR A 319 1.19 -11.19 12.46
C TYR A 319 1.54 -12.58 13.00
N THR A 320 0.65 -13.13 13.80
CA THR A 320 0.78 -14.48 14.37
C THR A 320 0.67 -15.57 13.31
N THR A 321 0.05 -15.26 12.18
CA THR A 321 -0.06 -16.16 11.02
C THR A 321 1.12 -16.06 10.06
N TRP A 322 2.13 -15.25 10.40
CA TRP A 322 3.33 -15.13 9.60
C TRP A 322 4.14 -16.44 9.62
N ILE A 323 4.36 -17.01 8.45
CA ILE A 323 5.20 -18.18 8.25
C ILE A 323 6.30 -17.78 7.26
N LYS A 324 7.54 -17.78 7.73
CA LYS A 324 8.70 -17.28 6.97
C LYS A 324 8.84 -17.97 5.61
N GLU A 325 8.62 -19.27 5.57
CA GLU A 325 8.75 -20.11 4.37
C GLU A 325 7.78 -19.70 3.26
N TRP A 326 6.63 -19.17 3.63
CA TRP A 326 5.63 -18.71 2.65
C TRP A 326 6.04 -17.42 1.95
N PHE A 327 6.97 -16.67 2.52
CA PHE A 327 7.33 -15.33 2.07
C PHE A 327 8.75 -15.25 1.49
N GLN A 328 9.38 -16.38 1.22
CA GLN A 328 10.71 -16.43 0.58
C GLN A 328 10.71 -15.78 -0.81
N SER A 329 9.58 -15.87 -1.52
CA SER A 329 9.42 -15.25 -2.83
C SER A 329 9.26 -13.72 -2.78
N GLU A 330 9.21 -13.10 -1.59
CA GLU A 330 9.20 -11.62 -1.49
C GLU A 330 10.46 -10.96 -2.04
N LYS A 331 11.58 -11.66 -2.08
CA LYS A 331 12.78 -11.18 -2.77
C LYS A 331 12.50 -10.90 -4.23
N CYS A 332 11.70 -11.73 -4.77
CA CYS A 332 11.31 -11.68 -6.14
C CYS A 332 10.48 -10.43 -6.45
N GLN A 333 9.68 -9.91 -5.54
CA GLN A 333 8.84 -8.74 -5.81
C GLN A 333 9.62 -7.45 -6.14
N LEU A 334 10.86 -7.32 -5.71
CA LEU A 334 11.69 -6.14 -6.01
C LEU A 334 12.24 -6.17 -7.45
N ASP A 335 12.66 -7.32 -7.92
CA ASP A 335 13.19 -7.50 -9.27
C ASP A 335 12.06 -7.52 -10.30
N TRP A 336 10.93 -8.00 -9.91
CA TRP A 336 9.71 -8.07 -10.64
C TRP A 336 9.22 -6.75 -11.26
N HIS A 337 9.18 -5.69 -10.49
CA HIS A 337 8.83 -4.39 -11.02
C HIS A 337 9.80 -3.94 -12.11
N ALA A 338 11.07 -4.22 -11.96
CA ALA A 338 12.09 -3.84 -12.95
C ALA A 338 11.96 -4.66 -14.25
N GLU A 339 11.65 -5.93 -14.16
CA GLU A 339 11.46 -6.79 -15.33
C GLU A 339 10.16 -6.50 -16.08
N TYR A 340 9.09 -6.26 -15.33
CA TYR A 340 7.83 -5.86 -15.93
C TYR A 340 7.93 -4.50 -16.60
N ASP A 341 8.55 -3.52 -15.96
CA ASP A 341 8.82 -2.22 -16.57
C ASP A 341 9.64 -2.39 -17.85
N THR A 342 10.55 -3.37 -17.89
CA THR A 342 11.34 -3.69 -19.07
C THR A 342 10.50 -4.29 -20.18
N TRP A 343 9.65 -5.25 -19.86
CA TRP A 343 8.70 -5.82 -20.81
C TRP A 343 7.76 -4.77 -21.37
N PHE A 344 7.14 -4.03 -20.50
CA PHE A 344 6.23 -2.98 -20.86
C PHE A 344 6.87 -1.94 -21.80
N PHE A 345 8.05 -1.45 -21.44
CA PHE A 345 8.82 -0.55 -22.28
C PHE A 345 9.12 -1.15 -23.65
N ASN A 346 9.62 -2.38 -23.70
CA ASN A 346 9.96 -3.03 -24.96
C ASN A 346 8.76 -3.30 -25.85
N HIS A 347 7.62 -3.59 -25.26
CA HIS A 347 6.39 -3.87 -25.97
C HIS A 347 5.72 -2.62 -26.54
N PHE A 348 5.71 -1.53 -25.77
CA PHE A 348 4.93 -0.32 -26.07
C PHE A 348 5.76 0.88 -26.58
N LYS A 349 7.08 0.91 -26.41
CA LYS A 349 7.93 2.09 -26.70
C LYS A 349 7.79 2.70 -28.09
N ASN A 350 7.35 1.91 -29.05
CA ASN A 350 7.18 2.36 -30.46
C ASN A 350 5.72 2.60 -30.84
N THR A 351 4.79 2.57 -29.89
CA THR A 351 3.37 2.80 -30.14
C THR A 351 3.01 4.26 -29.95
N THR A 352 1.94 4.69 -30.63
CA THR A 352 1.37 6.04 -30.46
C THR A 352 0.86 6.25 -29.03
N GLU A 353 0.27 5.23 -28.43
CA GLU A 353 -0.26 5.23 -27.08
C GLU A 353 0.84 5.47 -26.06
N TYR A 354 2.01 4.87 -26.24
CA TYR A 354 3.16 5.14 -25.37
C TYR A 354 3.63 6.58 -25.48
N SER A 355 3.67 7.13 -26.69
CA SER A 355 4.05 8.54 -26.92
C SER A 355 3.08 9.50 -26.23
N LEU A 356 1.78 9.22 -26.27
CA LEU A 356 0.75 10.00 -25.60
C LEU A 356 0.86 9.87 -24.07
N TRP A 357 1.12 8.66 -23.58
CA TRP A 357 1.39 8.44 -22.17
C TRP A 357 2.62 9.25 -21.69
N LEU A 358 3.70 9.23 -22.46
CA LEU A 358 4.92 10.00 -22.15
C LEU A 358 4.66 11.52 -22.17
N THR A 359 3.80 12.00 -23.08
CA THR A 359 3.36 13.40 -23.11
C THR A 359 2.68 13.79 -21.79
N GLY A 360 1.77 12.96 -21.27
CA GLY A 360 1.14 13.17 -19.97
C GLY A 360 2.15 13.16 -18.82
N ILE A 361 3.11 12.26 -18.82
CA ILE A 361 4.20 12.23 -17.82
C ILE A 361 5.02 13.53 -17.86
N ASN A 362 5.39 13.99 -19.04
CA ASN A 362 6.13 15.25 -19.20
C ASN A 362 5.29 16.44 -18.72
N TYR A 363 4.00 16.45 -19.00
CA TYR A 363 3.10 17.48 -18.48
C TYR A 363 3.10 17.52 -16.95
N VAL A 364 2.96 16.37 -16.28
CA VAL A 364 2.98 16.27 -14.81
C VAL A 364 4.32 16.75 -14.26
N THR A 365 5.43 16.29 -14.83
CA THR A 365 6.78 16.67 -14.40
C THR A 365 6.99 18.18 -14.47
N ASN A 366 6.53 18.81 -15.55
CA ASN A 366 6.67 20.25 -15.74
C ASN A 366 5.66 21.06 -14.89
N SER A 367 4.46 20.56 -14.74
CA SER A 367 3.37 21.28 -14.08
C SER A 367 3.32 21.05 -12.56
N CYS A 368 3.92 19.99 -12.06
CA CYS A 368 3.90 19.61 -10.65
C CYS A 368 5.29 19.71 -9.98
N ALA A 369 6.32 20.24 -10.65
CA ALA A 369 7.57 20.56 -9.97
C ALA A 369 7.29 21.64 -8.91
N PRO A 370 7.72 21.46 -7.68
CA PRO A 370 8.68 20.52 -7.12
C PRO A 370 8.11 19.24 -6.51
N TYR A 371 6.86 18.91 -6.74
CA TYR A 371 6.18 17.77 -6.08
C TYR A 371 6.48 16.42 -6.73
N VAL A 372 6.71 16.43 -8.03
CA VAL A 372 6.81 15.24 -8.86
C VAL A 372 8.08 15.32 -9.71
N GLN A 373 8.83 14.22 -9.75
CA GLN A 373 9.98 14.06 -10.64
C GLN A 373 9.84 12.71 -11.35
N TYR A 374 10.18 12.71 -12.63
CA TYR A 374 10.21 11.52 -13.44
C TYR A 374 11.62 11.36 -14.03
N HIS A 375 12.21 10.20 -13.80
CA HIS A 375 13.54 9.88 -14.26
C HIS A 375 13.51 8.83 -15.37
N LEU A 376 14.29 9.07 -16.41
CA LEU A 376 14.65 8.06 -17.38
C LEU A 376 16.04 7.54 -17.00
N ASN A 377 16.21 6.23 -17.03
CA ASN A 377 17.53 5.63 -16.84
C ASN A 377 18.43 5.87 -18.07
N ASN A 378 19.71 5.51 -17.97
CA ASN A 378 20.71 5.67 -19.02
C ASN A 378 20.36 4.98 -20.37
N LYS A 379 19.34 4.15 -20.40
CA LYS A 379 18.81 3.47 -21.60
C LYS A 379 17.50 4.09 -22.08
N ASN A 380 17.15 5.28 -21.61
CA ASN A 380 15.85 5.94 -21.83
C ASN A 380 14.65 5.09 -21.41
N LYS A 381 14.87 4.14 -20.52
CA LYS A 381 13.82 3.35 -19.91
C LYS A 381 13.26 4.14 -18.72
N PRO A 382 11.94 4.20 -18.56
CA PRO A 382 11.34 4.81 -17.40
C PRO A 382 11.74 4.05 -16.12
N ASP A 383 12.36 4.76 -15.16
CA ASP A 383 12.67 4.22 -13.83
C ASP A 383 11.53 4.43 -12.82
N GLY A 384 10.42 4.92 -13.33
CA GLY A 384 9.26 5.28 -12.52
C GLY A 384 9.19 6.75 -12.14
N LEU A 385 8.07 7.12 -11.58
CA LEU A 385 7.77 8.47 -11.14
C LEU A 385 8.20 8.64 -9.68
N ILE A 386 9.19 9.48 -9.43
CA ILE A 386 9.57 9.87 -8.07
C ILE A 386 8.63 10.98 -7.62
N ARG A 387 7.87 10.68 -6.57
CA ARG A 387 6.85 11.56 -6.02
C ARG A 387 7.17 11.96 -4.61
N TRP A 388 6.83 13.21 -4.24
CA TRP A 388 6.75 13.57 -2.85
C TRP A 388 5.54 12.84 -2.21
N LYS A 389 5.79 12.17 -1.08
CA LYS A 389 4.74 11.51 -0.31
C LYS A 389 4.24 12.44 0.78
N ASN A 390 2.93 12.53 0.91
CA ASN A 390 2.33 13.16 2.07
C ASN A 390 2.31 12.16 3.22
N TYR A 391 2.78 12.62 4.37
CA TYR A 391 2.74 11.87 5.60
C TYR A 391 1.73 12.52 6.54
N TYR A 392 0.99 11.71 7.24
CA TYR A 392 0.11 12.13 8.29
C TYR A 392 0.53 11.45 9.58
N SER A 393 1.13 12.21 10.50
CA SER A 393 1.46 11.72 11.82
C SER A 393 0.19 11.70 12.66
N ILE A 394 -0.24 10.52 13.09
CA ILE A 394 -1.48 10.35 13.85
C ILE A 394 -1.27 10.40 15.34
N GLY A 395 -0.05 10.27 15.82
CA GLY A 395 0.23 10.43 17.24
C GLY A 395 1.58 9.91 17.68
N PHE A 396 1.85 10.21 18.92
CA PHE A 396 3.00 9.68 19.65
C PHE A 396 2.52 8.54 20.53
N LEU A 397 3.26 7.43 20.54
CA LEU A 397 2.95 6.28 21.38
C LEU A 397 3.25 6.53 22.85
N TYR A 398 4.21 7.45 23.14
CA TYR A 398 4.63 7.75 24.50
C TYR A 398 4.99 9.21 24.71
N ASN A 399 4.89 9.66 25.98
CA ASN A 399 5.43 10.95 26.43
C ASN A 399 6.93 10.89 26.71
N ARG A 400 7.55 9.69 26.75
CA ARG A 400 8.96 9.51 26.99
C ARG A 400 9.64 9.02 25.72
N PRO A 401 10.89 9.46 25.46
CA PRO A 401 11.75 8.86 24.45
C PRO A 401 11.89 7.35 24.66
N LEU A 402 12.21 6.62 23.61
CA LEU A 402 12.71 5.25 23.73
C LEU A 402 13.98 5.30 24.58
N GLU A 403 13.98 4.60 25.71
CA GLU A 403 15.19 4.46 26.50
C GLU A 403 16.14 3.51 25.78
N PRO A 404 17.33 3.97 25.34
CA PRO A 404 18.29 3.07 24.73
C PRO A 404 18.84 2.18 25.85
N LYS A 405 18.47 0.92 25.87
CA LYS A 405 19.21 -0.08 26.63
C LYS A 405 20.57 -0.27 25.94
N ASN A 406 21.58 0.47 26.41
CA ASN A 406 22.98 0.41 25.96
C ASN A 406 23.15 0.48 24.44
N MET A 407 23.13 1.70 23.88
CA MET A 407 23.70 1.91 22.55
C MET A 407 25.20 1.52 22.62
N LEU A 408 25.53 0.47 21.93
CA LEU A 408 26.93 0.26 21.54
C LEU A 408 27.38 1.51 20.79
N GLU A 409 28.54 2.04 21.22
CA GLU A 409 29.20 3.18 20.59
C GLU A 409 29.19 3.05 19.09
N GLU A 410 29.13 4.17 18.39
CA GLU A 410 29.05 4.35 16.93
C GLU A 410 29.60 3.16 16.13
N THR A 411 28.77 2.17 15.93
CA THR A 411 29.15 1.03 15.10
C THR A 411 29.05 1.46 13.66
N LYS A 412 30.16 1.35 12.94
CA LYS A 412 30.20 1.39 11.49
C LYS A 412 28.98 0.67 10.93
N ILE A 413 28.35 1.28 9.94
CA ILE A 413 27.30 0.62 9.15
C ILE A 413 27.90 -0.67 8.63
N LEU A 414 27.61 -1.77 9.31
CA LEU A 414 27.89 -3.09 8.81
C LEU A 414 26.88 -3.36 7.71
N GLU A 415 27.36 -3.72 6.55
CA GLU A 415 26.52 -4.35 5.53
C GLU A 415 25.96 -5.63 6.14
N ILE A 416 24.69 -5.57 6.51
CA ILE A 416 24.00 -6.71 7.12
C ILE A 416 23.58 -7.61 5.98
N SER A 417 24.15 -8.82 5.96
CA SER A 417 23.72 -9.83 5.00
C SER A 417 22.28 -10.26 5.29
N GLU A 418 21.57 -10.69 4.26
CA GLU A 418 20.22 -11.27 4.43
C GLU A 418 20.18 -12.41 5.45
N ARG A 419 21.26 -13.18 5.55
CA ARG A 419 21.44 -14.26 6.51
C ARG A 419 21.45 -13.76 7.96
N ASP A 420 22.01 -12.57 8.21
CA ASP A 420 22.02 -11.96 9.55
C ASP A 420 20.63 -11.50 9.94
N ILE A 421 19.87 -10.93 9.01
CA ILE A 421 18.46 -10.56 9.21
C ILE A 421 17.64 -11.80 9.51
N GLU A 422 17.86 -12.87 8.78
CA GLU A 422 17.17 -14.16 8.98
C GLU A 422 17.46 -14.76 10.36
N THR A 423 18.70 -14.66 10.81
CA THR A 423 19.11 -15.13 12.15
C THR A 423 18.44 -14.29 13.24
N MET A 424 18.35 -12.97 13.06
CA MET A 424 17.71 -12.06 14.01
C MET A 424 16.20 -12.22 14.11
N LEU A 425 15.53 -12.68 13.06
CA LEU A 425 14.08 -12.93 13.04
C LEU A 425 13.71 -14.34 13.54
N SER A 426 14.69 -15.22 13.73
CA SER A 426 14.50 -16.58 14.22
C SER A 426 14.61 -16.73 15.75
N VAL A 427 14.89 -15.65 16.47
CA VAL A 427 14.91 -15.52 17.93
C VAL A 427 13.64 -14.81 18.40
#